data_42c5345d7a72a3ce79744010b3c16c6a
#
_entry.id   42c5345d7a72a3ce79744010b3c16c6a
#
_cell.length_a   1.000
_cell.length_b   1.000
_cell.length_c   1.000
_cell.angle_alpha   90.00
_cell.angle_beta   90.00
_cell.angle_gamma   90.00
#
_symmetry.space_group_name_H-M   'P 1'
#
loop_
_entity.id
_entity.type
_entity.pdbx_description
1 polymer ?
#
loop_
_entity_poly.entity_id
_entity_poly.type
_entity_poly.pdbx_seq_one_letter_code
_entity_poly.pdbx_strand_id
1 'polypeptide(L)'
;MVAVVLAVSGMLFTSCVKEGDETIVIPLPDGKIPYSVISESLQDSLLANGFTINEGINPPNIEGVYLAAPLDLHYASDGYSNKFYDLTMTLTGQKMRGMITYSEMQRNTVLGSSIEAQVIGHDSCFTMYCYQYISENSGATQLWKCKIVTVVSGISTDDGFRNCQYSYIMLDREAINDYYLSQLAAYETFRIYYDGDRLAEKIR
;
A
#
# COMPACT_ATOMS: atom_id res chain seq x y z
N MET A 1 1.30 -1.80 24.42
CA MET A 1 2.25 -1.66 23.29
C MET A 1 1.41 -1.36 22.06
N VAL A 2 1.33 -0.09 21.68
CA VAL A 2 0.47 0.38 20.56
C VAL A 2 1.37 0.45 19.34
N ALA A 3 1.23 -0.51 18.44
CA ALA A 3 1.90 -0.45 17.15
C ALA A 3 1.14 0.55 16.28
N VAL A 4 1.61 1.79 16.26
CA VAL A 4 1.05 2.81 15.40
C VAL A 4 1.85 2.86 14.11
N VAL A 5 1.45 2.07 13.17
CA VAL A 5 1.53 2.53 11.81
C VAL A 5 0.18 3.16 11.46
N LEU A 6 -0.67 3.64 12.20
CA LEU A 6 -1.91 4.34 11.84
C LEU A 6 -2.94 4.37 12.99
N ALA A 7 -2.52 4.79 14.19
CA ALA A 7 -3.47 5.27 15.15
C ALA A 7 -3.22 6.76 15.35
N VAL A 8 -3.86 7.55 14.53
CA VAL A 8 -3.82 9.00 14.65
C VAL A 8 -4.96 9.45 15.53
N SER A 9 -4.62 9.88 16.73
CA SER A 9 -5.49 10.77 17.51
C SER A 9 -5.35 12.19 16.94
N GLY A 10 -6.43 12.68 16.38
CA GLY A 10 -6.77 14.01 15.94
C GLY A 10 -5.73 15.13 16.07
N MET A 11 -4.86 15.29 15.09
CA MET A 11 -4.15 16.54 14.82
C MET A 11 -4.14 16.78 13.31
N LEU A 12 -4.34 18.02 12.94
CA LEU A 12 -4.35 18.50 11.56
C LEU A 12 -3.01 18.20 10.88
N PHE A 13 -2.99 17.23 9.96
CA PHE A 13 -1.82 16.91 9.17
C PHE A 13 -1.81 17.77 7.91
N THR A 14 -0.85 18.66 7.83
CA THR A 14 -0.38 19.16 6.54
C THR A 14 0.70 18.18 6.07
N SER A 15 0.31 17.23 5.24
CA SER A 15 1.26 16.38 4.50
C SER A 15 1.95 17.27 3.46
N CYS A 16 3.09 17.85 3.82
CA CYS A 16 4.05 18.35 2.84
C CYS A 16 4.92 17.16 2.43
N VAL A 17 4.62 16.58 1.28
CA VAL A 17 5.59 15.73 0.56
C VAL A 17 6.75 16.63 0.15
N LYS A 18 7.85 16.63 0.90
CA LYS A 18 9.11 17.15 0.41
C LYS A 18 9.76 16.02 -0.39
N GLU A 19 9.83 16.22 -1.70
CA GLU A 19 10.65 15.43 -2.60
C GLU A 19 12.08 15.39 -2.05
N GLY A 20 12.48 14.24 -1.56
CA GLY A 20 13.90 13.88 -1.48
C GLY A 20 14.36 13.54 -2.89
N ASP A 21 15.53 14.03 -3.27
CA ASP A 21 16.10 14.09 -4.63
C ASP A 21 16.53 12.71 -5.20
N GLU A 22 15.83 11.63 -4.85
CA GLU A 22 16.02 10.32 -5.47
C GLU A 22 14.79 9.99 -6.31
N THR A 23 14.91 10.18 -7.60
CA THR A 23 13.95 9.67 -8.59
C THR A 23 14.04 8.14 -8.54
N ILE A 24 13.15 7.51 -7.78
CA ILE A 24 13.05 6.05 -7.74
C ILE A 24 12.35 5.64 -9.03
N VAL A 25 13.13 5.25 -10.01
CA VAL A 25 12.59 4.64 -11.23
C VAL A 25 12.18 3.22 -10.87
N ILE A 26 10.88 2.98 -10.76
CA ILE A 26 10.36 1.60 -10.73
C ILE A 26 10.60 1.02 -12.13
N PRO A 27 11.37 -0.07 -12.27
CA PRO A 27 11.58 -0.68 -13.57
C PRO A 27 10.25 -1.01 -14.25
N LEU A 28 10.17 -0.80 -15.55
CA LEU A 28 8.99 -1.21 -16.33
C LEU A 28 8.77 -2.71 -16.12
N PRO A 29 7.58 -3.13 -15.69
CA PRO A 29 7.33 -4.52 -15.37
C PRO A 29 7.37 -5.38 -16.63
N ASP A 30 8.07 -6.51 -16.52
CA ASP A 30 8.00 -7.62 -17.47
C ASP A 30 6.81 -8.56 -17.16
N GLY A 31 5.82 -8.06 -16.45
CA GLY A 31 4.66 -8.80 -15.97
C GLY A 31 4.84 -9.39 -14.56
N LYS A 32 5.90 -9.01 -13.86
CA LYS A 32 6.21 -9.44 -12.49
C LYS A 32 6.55 -8.25 -11.61
N ILE A 33 6.46 -8.42 -10.30
CA ILE A 33 7.04 -7.46 -9.36
C ILE A 33 8.56 -7.63 -9.37
N PRO A 34 9.35 -6.60 -9.71
CA PRO A 34 10.81 -6.71 -9.72
C PRO A 34 11.36 -7.04 -8.33
N TYR A 35 12.36 -7.90 -8.25
CA TYR A 35 13.03 -8.25 -6.98
C TYR A 35 13.77 -7.06 -6.33
N SER A 36 14.03 -6.02 -7.09
CA SER A 36 14.53 -4.74 -6.58
C SER A 36 13.46 -3.91 -5.84
N VAL A 37 12.17 -4.22 -6.05
CA VAL A 37 11.03 -3.58 -5.36
C VAL A 37 10.63 -4.40 -4.14
N ILE A 38 10.40 -5.70 -4.31
CA ILE A 38 10.10 -6.66 -3.25
C ILE A 38 11.00 -7.86 -3.49
N SER A 39 11.89 -8.17 -2.56
CA SER A 39 12.81 -9.30 -2.69
C SER A 39 12.06 -10.61 -2.93
N GLU A 40 12.70 -11.59 -3.58
CA GLU A 40 12.12 -12.91 -3.83
C GLU A 40 11.60 -13.56 -2.56
N SER A 41 12.39 -13.51 -1.47
CA SER A 41 12.00 -14.07 -0.18
C SER A 41 10.76 -13.43 0.43
N LEU A 42 10.57 -12.12 0.22
CA LEU A 42 9.36 -11.41 0.68
C LEU A 42 8.15 -11.72 -0.21
N GLN A 43 8.34 -11.85 -1.53
CA GLN A 43 7.28 -12.31 -2.43
C GLN A 43 6.82 -13.73 -2.07
N ASP A 44 7.76 -14.65 -1.84
CA ASP A 44 7.46 -16.00 -1.38
C ASP A 44 6.74 -16.01 -0.03
N SER A 45 7.14 -15.12 0.90
CA SER A 45 6.48 -14.98 2.19
C SER A 45 5.04 -14.45 2.06
N LEU A 46 4.79 -13.49 1.18
CA LEU A 46 3.44 -13.02 0.88
C LEU A 46 2.56 -14.16 0.33
N LEU A 47 3.05 -14.89 -0.67
CA LEU A 47 2.35 -16.03 -1.29
C LEU A 47 2.06 -17.13 -0.26
N ALA A 48 3.05 -17.51 0.55
CA ALA A 48 2.91 -18.53 1.60
C ALA A 48 1.87 -18.15 2.67
N ASN A 49 1.62 -16.85 2.89
CA ASN A 49 0.64 -16.34 3.84
C ASN A 49 -0.66 -15.87 3.16
N GLY A 50 -0.95 -16.37 1.95
CA GLY A 50 -2.26 -16.25 1.30
C GLY A 50 -2.46 -15.01 0.45
N PHE A 51 -1.43 -14.14 0.27
CA PHE A 51 -1.52 -13.04 -0.69
C PHE A 51 -1.42 -13.59 -2.13
N THR A 52 -2.19 -13.01 -3.04
CA THR A 52 -2.17 -13.40 -4.46
C THR A 52 -1.40 -12.37 -5.26
N ILE A 53 -0.39 -12.79 -6.02
CA ILE A 53 0.30 -11.95 -7.01
C ILE A 53 -0.17 -12.38 -8.39
N ASN A 54 -0.91 -11.52 -9.08
CA ASN A 54 -1.37 -11.76 -10.45
C ASN A 54 -0.34 -11.20 -11.41
N GLU A 55 0.46 -12.09 -11.99
CA GLU A 55 1.47 -11.74 -12.99
C GLU A 55 0.86 -11.52 -14.37
N GLY A 56 1.56 -10.81 -15.24
CA GLY A 56 1.18 -10.59 -16.63
C GLY A 56 1.43 -9.17 -17.11
N ILE A 57 1.54 -9.02 -18.43
CA ILE A 57 1.90 -7.75 -19.10
C ILE A 57 0.70 -6.97 -19.62
N ASN A 58 -0.50 -7.52 -19.52
CA ASN A 58 -1.75 -6.92 -20.01
C ASN A 58 -2.76 -6.77 -18.86
N PRO A 59 -2.49 -5.91 -17.88
CA PRO A 59 -3.41 -5.69 -16.77
C PRO A 59 -4.72 -5.02 -17.25
N PRO A 60 -5.83 -5.26 -16.56
CA PRO A 60 -7.07 -4.53 -16.80
C PRO A 60 -6.90 -3.03 -16.49
N ASN A 61 -7.83 -2.21 -16.96
CA ASN A 61 -7.97 -0.85 -16.47
C ASN A 61 -8.58 -0.88 -15.06
N ILE A 62 -7.86 -0.30 -14.10
CA ILE A 62 -8.28 -0.25 -12.69
C ILE A 62 -8.52 1.19 -12.19
N GLU A 63 -8.73 2.15 -13.09
CA GLU A 63 -9.05 3.53 -12.69
C GLU A 63 -10.37 3.62 -11.95
N GLY A 64 -10.37 4.41 -10.91
CA GLY A 64 -11.57 4.67 -10.09
C GLY A 64 -11.24 5.02 -8.65
N VAL A 65 -12.30 5.15 -7.87
CA VAL A 65 -12.23 5.28 -6.41
C VAL A 65 -12.93 4.06 -5.81
N TYR A 66 -12.24 3.37 -4.94
CA TYR A 66 -12.67 2.10 -4.36
C TYR A 66 -12.65 2.17 -2.84
N LEU A 67 -13.67 1.59 -2.21
CA LEU A 67 -13.78 1.46 -0.76
C LEU A 67 -13.66 -0.01 -0.37
N ALA A 68 -12.59 -0.38 0.36
CA ALA A 68 -12.45 -1.67 1.01
C ALA A 68 -12.97 -1.55 2.46
N ALA A 69 -14.14 -2.16 2.73
CA ALA A 69 -14.84 -2.05 4.01
C ALA A 69 -15.77 -3.23 4.29
N PRO A 70 -15.56 -3.99 5.38
CA PRO A 70 -14.48 -3.81 6.36
C PRO A 70 -13.13 -4.33 5.84
N LEU A 71 -12.04 -3.66 6.21
CA LEU A 71 -10.71 -4.15 5.91
C LEU A 71 -10.18 -5.00 7.07
N ASP A 72 -10.17 -6.31 6.90
CA ASP A 72 -9.83 -7.28 7.93
C ASP A 72 -8.38 -7.74 7.83
N LEU A 73 -7.67 -7.77 8.99
CA LEU A 73 -6.32 -8.31 9.07
C LEU A 73 -6.35 -9.83 8.89
N HIS A 74 -5.66 -10.32 7.88
CA HIS A 74 -5.48 -11.75 7.62
C HIS A 74 -4.19 -12.30 8.22
N TYR A 75 -3.08 -11.59 8.03
CA TYR A 75 -1.76 -12.00 8.52
C TYR A 75 -0.90 -10.80 8.89
N ALA A 76 -0.08 -10.97 9.91
CA ALA A 76 0.93 -10.00 10.32
C ALA A 76 2.23 -10.70 10.73
N SER A 77 3.34 -10.40 10.08
CA SER A 77 4.65 -11.01 10.37
C SER A 77 5.22 -10.60 11.74
N ASP A 78 4.69 -9.52 12.32
CA ASP A 78 5.08 -8.97 13.63
C ASP A 78 4.10 -9.31 14.77
N GLY A 79 3.12 -10.16 14.51
CA GLY A 79 2.10 -10.52 15.48
C GLY A 79 1.10 -9.40 15.80
N TYR A 80 1.03 -8.37 14.97
CA TYR A 80 0.03 -7.31 15.10
C TYR A 80 -1.39 -7.88 15.01
N SER A 81 -2.30 -7.42 15.86
CA SER A 81 -3.66 -7.96 15.95
C SER A 81 -4.77 -6.91 16.08
N ASN A 82 -4.42 -5.60 15.98
CA ASN A 82 -5.43 -4.55 16.06
C ASN A 82 -6.23 -4.43 14.76
N LYS A 83 -7.46 -3.91 14.87
CA LYS A 83 -8.28 -3.63 13.71
C LYS A 83 -7.64 -2.53 12.84
N PHE A 84 -7.73 -2.71 11.56
CA PHE A 84 -7.44 -1.69 10.57
C PHE A 84 -8.75 -0.95 10.21
N TYR A 85 -8.64 0.27 9.72
CA TYR A 85 -9.82 1.03 9.31
C TYR A 85 -10.10 0.81 7.84
N ASP A 86 -11.34 1.05 7.44
CA ASP A 86 -11.76 1.02 6.05
C ASP A 86 -10.85 1.89 5.19
N LEU A 87 -10.51 1.38 4.00
CA LEU A 87 -9.52 1.97 3.12
C LEU A 87 -10.19 2.48 1.85
N THR A 88 -10.05 3.77 1.59
CA THR A 88 -10.40 4.35 0.28
C THR A 88 -9.16 4.42 -0.59
N MET A 89 -9.21 3.80 -1.75
CA MET A 89 -8.15 3.78 -2.76
C MET A 89 -8.58 4.62 -3.96
N THR A 90 -7.74 5.54 -4.40
CA THR A 90 -7.95 6.34 -5.62
C THR A 90 -6.87 6.02 -6.62
N LEU A 91 -7.29 5.59 -7.83
CA LEU A 91 -6.42 5.16 -8.92
C LEU A 91 -6.77 5.98 -10.17
N THR A 92 -5.80 6.69 -10.74
CA THR A 92 -6.05 7.60 -11.86
C THR A 92 -4.91 7.61 -12.87
N GLY A 93 -5.26 7.89 -14.13
CA GLY A 93 -4.28 8.11 -15.20
C GLY A 93 -3.50 6.86 -15.58
N GLN A 94 -4.15 5.70 -15.65
CA GLN A 94 -3.49 4.46 -16.09
C GLN A 94 -3.00 4.58 -17.52
N LYS A 95 -1.70 4.41 -17.70
CA LYS A 95 -1.02 4.48 -19.00
C LYS A 95 -0.77 3.08 -19.55
N MET A 96 -0.43 3.02 -20.83
CA MET A 96 0.12 1.79 -21.42
C MET A 96 1.29 1.30 -20.56
N ARG A 97 1.40 -0.01 -20.38
CA ARG A 97 2.37 -0.69 -19.50
C ARG A 97 2.09 -0.56 -18.01
N GLY A 98 0.85 -0.21 -17.62
CA GLY A 98 0.38 -0.32 -16.24
C GLY A 98 0.80 0.79 -15.28
N MET A 99 1.49 1.84 -15.72
CA MET A 99 1.80 2.96 -14.82
C MET A 99 0.53 3.72 -14.45
N ILE A 100 0.32 3.98 -13.15
CA ILE A 100 -0.88 4.63 -12.61
C ILE A 100 -0.53 5.51 -11.41
N THR A 101 -1.32 6.54 -11.15
CA THR A 101 -1.25 7.30 -9.91
C THR A 101 -2.15 6.65 -8.87
N TYR A 102 -1.60 6.42 -7.69
CA TYR A 102 -2.29 5.83 -6.54
C TYR A 102 -2.28 6.76 -5.34
N SER A 103 -3.39 6.82 -4.62
CA SER A 103 -3.46 7.39 -3.28
C SER A 103 -4.42 6.61 -2.40
N GLU A 104 -4.16 6.60 -1.11
CA GLU A 104 -4.96 5.90 -0.13
C GLU A 104 -5.32 6.80 1.05
N MET A 105 -6.52 6.58 1.59
CA MET A 105 -7.07 7.37 2.67
C MET A 105 -7.81 6.50 3.67
N GLN A 106 -7.63 6.79 4.95
CA GLN A 106 -8.42 6.23 6.05
C GLN A 106 -9.00 7.36 6.90
N ARG A 107 -10.26 7.24 7.32
CA ARG A 107 -10.93 8.25 8.17
C ARG A 107 -10.73 9.69 7.67
N ASN A 108 -10.81 9.94 6.37
CA ASN A 108 -10.58 11.23 5.73
C ASN A 108 -9.13 11.77 5.86
N THR A 109 -8.19 10.92 6.23
CA THR A 109 -6.76 11.26 6.26
C THR A 109 -6.02 10.51 5.16
N VAL A 110 -5.31 11.25 4.30
CA VAL A 110 -4.42 10.64 3.29
C VAL A 110 -3.28 9.95 4.03
N LEU A 111 -3.11 8.65 3.80
CA LEU A 111 -2.05 7.85 4.40
C LEU A 111 -0.80 7.86 3.54
N GLY A 112 -0.99 7.76 2.24
CA GLY A 112 0.11 7.73 1.30
C GLY A 112 -0.35 7.98 -0.12
N SER A 113 0.60 8.28 -0.99
CA SER A 113 0.36 8.44 -2.42
C SER A 113 1.62 8.10 -3.22
N SER A 114 1.44 7.70 -4.46
CA SER A 114 2.51 7.47 -5.42
C SER A 114 2.03 7.85 -6.81
N ILE A 115 2.81 8.65 -7.52
CA ILE A 115 2.54 9.02 -8.92
C ILE A 115 3.07 7.98 -9.91
N GLU A 116 3.80 6.97 -9.43
CA GLU A 116 4.48 5.95 -10.23
C GLU A 116 4.14 4.53 -9.74
N ALA A 117 2.89 4.30 -9.35
CA ALA A 117 2.43 2.94 -9.09
C ALA A 117 2.44 2.13 -10.40
N GLN A 118 2.71 0.84 -10.30
CA GLN A 118 2.70 -0.08 -11.45
C GLN A 118 1.61 -1.13 -11.27
N VAL A 119 0.95 -1.45 -12.38
CA VAL A 119 -0.06 -2.52 -12.44
C VAL A 119 0.44 -3.61 -13.38
N ILE A 120 0.45 -4.82 -12.90
CA ILE A 120 0.69 -6.05 -13.67
C ILE A 120 -0.57 -6.91 -13.64
N GLY A 121 -0.69 -7.86 -14.54
CA GLY A 121 -1.84 -8.76 -14.57
C GLY A 121 -2.23 -9.20 -15.97
N HIS A 122 -3.34 -9.91 -16.03
CA HIS A 122 -3.93 -10.42 -17.27
C HIS A 122 -5.46 -10.49 -17.14
N ASP A 123 -6.17 -10.35 -18.23
CA ASP A 123 -7.63 -10.38 -18.28
C ASP A 123 -8.25 -9.39 -17.29
N SER A 124 -8.95 -9.86 -16.26
CA SER A 124 -9.49 -9.05 -15.17
C SER A 124 -8.64 -9.10 -13.88
N CYS A 125 -7.63 -9.96 -13.82
CA CYS A 125 -6.77 -10.12 -12.65
C CYS A 125 -5.64 -9.09 -12.65
N PHE A 126 -5.40 -8.46 -11.49
CA PHE A 126 -4.34 -7.46 -11.37
C PHE A 126 -3.59 -7.55 -10.05
N THR A 127 -2.35 -7.05 -10.07
CA THR A 127 -1.59 -6.66 -8.89
C THR A 127 -0.99 -5.28 -9.14
N MET A 128 -1.32 -4.31 -8.28
CA MET A 128 -0.72 -2.98 -8.26
C MET A 128 0.31 -2.93 -7.14
N TYR A 129 1.45 -2.28 -7.39
CA TYR A 129 2.47 -2.05 -6.37
C TYR A 129 3.11 -0.67 -6.54
N CYS A 130 3.51 -0.07 -5.42
CA CYS A 130 4.19 1.21 -5.42
C CYS A 130 5.02 1.44 -4.16
N TYR A 131 6.02 2.31 -4.27
CA TYR A 131 6.67 2.89 -3.12
C TYR A 131 5.84 4.05 -2.56
N GLN A 132 5.81 4.15 -1.24
CA GLN A 132 5.26 5.30 -0.54
C GLN A 132 6.24 5.79 0.53
N TYR A 133 6.32 7.10 0.67
CA TYR A 133 7.06 7.76 1.73
C TYR A 133 6.05 8.42 2.66
N ILE A 134 6.07 8.01 3.91
CA ILE A 134 5.14 8.50 4.93
C ILE A 134 5.96 9.14 6.04
N SER A 135 5.53 10.31 6.52
CA SER A 135 6.18 10.99 7.62
C SER A 135 5.19 11.68 8.52
N GLU A 136 5.56 11.85 9.77
CA GLU A 136 4.84 12.65 10.74
C GLU A 136 5.71 13.82 11.21
N ASN A 137 5.12 15.01 11.23
CA ASN A 137 5.79 16.23 11.64
C ASN A 137 5.01 16.91 12.78
N SER A 138 5.73 17.52 13.72
CA SER A 138 5.19 18.43 14.71
C SER A 138 5.78 19.83 14.47
N GLY A 139 5.00 20.69 13.84
CA GLY A 139 5.52 21.96 13.33
C GLY A 139 6.61 21.74 12.29
N ALA A 140 7.79 22.31 12.51
CA ALA A 140 8.96 22.14 11.63
C ALA A 140 9.81 20.88 11.93
N THR A 141 9.47 20.12 12.98
CA THR A 141 10.25 18.94 13.41
C THR A 141 9.65 17.68 12.84
N GLN A 142 10.43 16.93 12.06
CA GLN A 142 10.05 15.58 11.62
C GLN A 142 10.20 14.60 12.79
N LEU A 143 9.10 13.99 13.20
CA LEU A 143 9.07 13.03 14.30
C LEU A 143 9.55 11.66 13.84
N TRP A 144 9.05 11.22 12.68
CA TRP A 144 9.47 9.99 12.02
C TRP A 144 9.18 10.05 10.51
N LYS A 145 9.84 9.20 9.77
CA LYS A 145 9.55 8.89 8.37
C LYS A 145 9.75 7.41 8.12
N CYS A 146 9.04 6.89 7.14
CA CYS A 146 9.25 5.53 6.66
C CYS A 146 9.04 5.42 5.16
N LYS A 147 9.63 4.38 4.59
CA LYS A 147 9.43 3.95 3.21
C LYS A 147 8.76 2.59 3.25
N ILE A 148 7.63 2.47 2.55
CA ILE A 148 6.91 1.21 2.41
C ILE A 148 6.71 0.86 0.94
N VAL A 149 6.47 -0.41 0.66
CA VAL A 149 5.81 -0.85 -0.56
C VAL A 149 4.37 -1.19 -0.22
N THR A 150 3.44 -0.58 -0.93
CA THR A 150 2.04 -0.98 -0.93
C THR A 150 1.78 -1.92 -2.10
N VAL A 151 1.05 -2.99 -1.84
CA VAL A 151 0.62 -3.96 -2.86
C VAL A 151 -0.89 -4.16 -2.74
N VAL A 152 -1.59 -4.01 -3.85
CA VAL A 152 -3.05 -4.28 -3.96
C VAL A 152 -3.28 -5.31 -5.04
N SER A 153 -4.04 -6.34 -4.74
CA SER A 153 -4.34 -7.43 -5.67
C SER A 153 -5.82 -7.75 -5.69
N GLY A 154 -6.33 -8.19 -6.83
CA GLY A 154 -7.73 -8.53 -6.96
C GLY A 154 -8.18 -8.82 -8.40
N ILE A 155 -9.48 -8.91 -8.56
CA ILE A 155 -10.16 -9.10 -9.85
C ILE A 155 -10.99 -7.86 -10.12
N SER A 156 -10.66 -7.11 -11.17
CA SER A 156 -11.40 -5.92 -11.60
C SER A 156 -12.74 -6.33 -12.21
N THR A 157 -13.82 -5.71 -11.71
CA THR A 157 -15.18 -5.86 -12.22
C THR A 157 -15.84 -4.49 -12.33
N ASP A 158 -17.02 -4.42 -12.91
CA ASP A 158 -17.79 -3.16 -13.03
C ASP A 158 -18.16 -2.59 -11.65
N ASP A 159 -18.42 -3.48 -10.66
CA ASP A 159 -18.83 -3.11 -9.31
C ASP A 159 -17.65 -2.77 -8.39
N GLY A 160 -16.40 -3.12 -8.77
CA GLY A 160 -15.22 -2.92 -7.94
C GLY A 160 -14.20 -4.05 -8.06
N PHE A 161 -13.37 -4.22 -7.01
CA PHE A 161 -12.35 -5.26 -6.96
C PHE A 161 -12.82 -6.45 -6.13
N ARG A 162 -13.13 -7.57 -6.78
CA ARG A 162 -13.43 -8.83 -6.07
C ARG A 162 -12.15 -9.47 -5.54
N ASN A 163 -12.29 -10.15 -4.39
CA ASN A 163 -11.19 -10.75 -3.65
C ASN A 163 -10.05 -9.75 -3.42
N CYS A 164 -10.39 -8.50 -3.12
CA CYS A 164 -9.43 -7.45 -2.89
C CYS A 164 -8.55 -7.78 -1.70
N GLN A 165 -7.25 -7.72 -1.93
CA GLN A 165 -6.20 -7.90 -0.94
C GLN A 165 -5.33 -6.65 -0.91
N TYR A 166 -4.94 -6.23 0.28
CA TYR A 166 -4.03 -5.13 0.50
C TYR A 166 -2.87 -5.61 1.38
N SER A 167 -1.67 -5.23 1.03
CA SER A 167 -0.49 -5.45 1.87
C SER A 167 0.41 -4.24 1.85
N TYR A 168 1.07 -3.97 2.97
CA TYR A 168 2.23 -3.10 2.98
C TYR A 168 3.45 -3.83 3.55
N ILE A 169 4.63 -3.42 3.11
CA ILE A 169 5.91 -3.97 3.51
C ILE A 169 6.79 -2.81 3.95
N MET A 170 7.31 -2.84 5.18
CA MET A 170 8.22 -1.82 5.70
C MET A 170 9.63 -2.01 5.10
N LEU A 171 10.11 -1.03 4.34
CA LEU A 171 11.44 -1.07 3.72
C LEU A 171 12.47 -0.22 4.45
N ASP A 172 12.04 0.86 5.09
CA ASP A 172 12.94 1.74 5.83
C ASP A 172 12.15 2.56 6.84
N ARG A 173 12.82 2.95 7.94
CA ARG A 173 12.21 3.76 9.00
C ARG A 173 13.26 4.55 9.75
N GLU A 174 12.96 5.80 10.01
CA GLU A 174 13.76 6.70 10.83
C GLU A 174 12.87 7.49 11.80
N ALA A 175 13.37 7.81 12.96
CA ALA A 175 12.66 8.61 13.93
C ALA A 175 13.62 9.45 14.76
N ILE A 176 13.12 10.57 15.31
CA ILE A 176 13.90 11.49 16.14
C ILE A 176 14.44 10.85 17.43
N ASN A 177 13.77 9.80 17.92
CA ASN A 177 14.17 9.06 19.13
C ASN A 177 13.53 7.66 19.15
N ASP A 178 13.94 6.84 20.12
CA ASP A 178 13.48 5.45 20.30
C ASP A 178 11.98 5.34 20.56
N TYR A 179 11.36 6.34 21.19
CA TYR A 179 9.92 6.33 21.42
C TYR A 179 9.17 6.33 20.08
N TYR A 180 9.47 7.24 19.18
CA TYR A 180 8.82 7.28 17.86
C TYR A 180 9.26 6.10 16.98
N LEU A 181 10.51 5.67 17.06
CA LEU A 181 10.98 4.50 16.31
C LEU A 181 10.22 3.23 16.72
N SER A 182 9.89 3.06 18.02
CA SER A 182 9.11 1.94 18.52
C SER A 182 7.64 1.92 18.05
N GLN A 183 7.14 3.04 17.52
CA GLN A 183 5.80 3.13 16.96
C GLN A 183 5.73 2.59 15.52
N LEU A 184 6.86 2.47 14.84
CA LEU A 184 6.94 1.99 13.45
C LEU A 184 7.21 0.48 13.44
N ALA A 185 6.60 -0.21 12.49
CA ALA A 185 6.90 -1.61 12.23
C ALA A 185 8.39 -1.81 11.91
N ALA A 186 8.95 -2.98 12.22
CA ALA A 186 10.36 -3.28 11.93
C ALA A 186 10.59 -3.40 10.41
N TYR A 187 11.87 -3.32 10.00
CA TYR A 187 12.29 -3.60 8.63
C TYR A 187 11.78 -4.98 8.16
N GLU A 188 11.33 -5.07 6.93
CA GLU A 188 10.71 -6.25 6.31
C GLU A 188 9.43 -6.76 6.99
N THR A 189 8.88 -6.03 7.97
CA THR A 189 7.54 -6.36 8.46
C THR A 189 6.52 -6.17 7.34
N PHE A 190 5.66 -7.17 7.16
CA PHE A 190 4.52 -7.07 6.25
C PHE A 190 3.22 -7.53 6.93
N ARG A 191 2.11 -6.97 6.48
CA ARG A 191 0.77 -7.34 6.93
C ARG A 191 -0.14 -7.47 5.74
N ILE A 192 -1.00 -8.49 5.75
CA ILE A 192 -1.95 -8.79 4.70
C ILE A 192 -3.36 -8.54 5.24
N TYR A 193 -4.13 -7.79 4.48
CA TYR A 193 -5.52 -7.49 4.76
C TYR A 193 -6.39 -7.96 3.61
N TYR A 194 -7.60 -8.38 3.93
CA TYR A 194 -8.64 -8.71 2.98
C TYR A 194 -9.81 -7.77 3.15
N ASP A 195 -10.46 -7.47 2.07
CA ASP A 195 -11.80 -6.92 2.12
C ASP A 195 -12.74 -8.00 2.68
N GLY A 196 -13.42 -7.72 3.80
CA GLY A 196 -14.14 -8.71 4.59
C GLY A 196 -15.36 -9.28 3.88
N ASP A 197 -16.02 -8.51 3.01
CA ASP A 197 -17.11 -8.97 2.15
C ASP A 197 -16.62 -9.39 0.76
N ARG A 198 -15.30 -9.29 0.53
CA ARG A 198 -14.59 -9.65 -0.70
C ARG A 198 -14.87 -8.74 -1.90
N LEU A 199 -15.40 -7.55 -1.69
CA LEU A 199 -15.66 -6.59 -2.74
C LEU A 199 -15.25 -5.17 -2.30
N ALA A 200 -14.06 -4.72 -2.68
CA ALA A 200 -13.76 -3.29 -2.57
C ALA A 200 -14.61 -2.54 -3.61
N GLU A 201 -15.70 -1.93 -3.13
CA GLU A 201 -16.72 -1.32 -3.97
C GLU A 201 -16.17 -0.13 -4.77
N LYS A 202 -16.52 -0.05 -6.04
CA LYS A 202 -16.26 1.12 -6.88
C LYS A 202 -17.27 2.22 -6.53
N ILE A 203 -16.80 3.31 -5.94
CA ILE A 203 -17.65 4.41 -5.49
C ILE A 203 -17.61 5.64 -6.42
N ARG A 204 -16.68 5.69 -7.39
CA ARG A 204 -16.58 6.70 -8.49
C ARG A 204 -15.76 6.19 -9.65
#